data_49d24eed160d0bdb711cece1206ad1c0
#
_entry.id   49d24eed160d0bdb711cece1206ad1c0
#
_cell.length_a   1.000
_cell.length_b   1.000
_cell.length_c   1.000
_cell.angle_alpha   90.00
_cell.angle_beta   90.00
_cell.angle_gamma   90.00
#
_symmetry.space_group_name_H-M   'P 1'
#
loop_
_entity.id
_entity.type
_entity.pdbx_description
1 polymer ?
#
loop_
_entity_poly.entity_id
_entity_poly.type
_entity_poly.pdbx_seq_one_letter_code
_entity_poly.pdbx_strand_id
1 'polypeptide(L)'
;MKNSILIAFVILLLLIFVIVILGFFMPKNYVFNFQDNFIVSNIFLNSNSIRPKICEKRVWEVNLSKNLIYFFENCKLKEIIPIAYQAPEGKWYQTPTGYFRIGVKKEKHISSLFPVYMNYAVQMYEDFFIHEIPYYLDGRKVSSSFSGGCIRLETEYAKKFFNLAKPGDLIVSYKTLDNLKINTKFVFPVNLKEFFIRQRFNNPIRNRWTFSEDRRIDYIQHAGIDLAPLPDAKDLNVYNIFDGKVVKIVKNGENDHGLGNVVITQINADLPQTNADNKNTNESRIKRMKHELNNSRDIRELSFVNNSYNTIRDKFVLYAHLSEINPKLKEGNFIKKGEVIGKVGATGYGCNYWRIGEDGCDKNSPLDIHLHFEIKTKPTLESPIEANCFIYGRETKCYGYTPDNPQSYGYLDPLKFLSE
;
A
#
# COMPACT_ATOMS: atom_id res chain seq x y z
N MET A 1 5.01 11.62 -63.55
CA MET A 1 4.67 11.98 -62.16
C MET A 1 3.16 11.94 -61.86
N LYS A 2 2.25 12.44 -62.73
CA LYS A 2 0.80 12.42 -62.42
C LYS A 2 0.20 11.02 -62.27
N ASN A 3 0.66 10.01 -63.05
CA ASN A 3 0.13 8.65 -62.98
C ASN A 3 0.57 7.85 -61.69
N SER A 4 1.74 8.18 -61.17
CA SER A 4 2.24 7.51 -59.95
C SER A 4 1.48 7.97 -58.70
N ILE A 5 1.07 9.23 -58.66
CA ILE A 5 0.25 9.81 -57.54
C ILE A 5 -1.15 9.24 -57.57
N LEU A 6 -1.73 9.05 -58.75
CA LEU A 6 -3.06 8.47 -58.91
C LEU A 6 -3.08 6.98 -58.48
N ILE A 7 -2.05 6.22 -58.84
CA ILE A 7 -1.90 4.82 -58.42
C ILE A 7 -1.76 4.71 -56.91
N ALA A 8 -0.93 5.56 -56.27
CA ALA A 8 -0.77 5.59 -54.81
C ALA A 8 -2.07 5.92 -54.07
N PHE A 9 -2.87 6.86 -54.63
CA PHE A 9 -4.14 7.24 -54.07
C PHE A 9 -5.20 6.11 -54.17
N VAL A 10 -5.23 5.38 -55.29
CA VAL A 10 -6.12 4.24 -55.47
C VAL A 10 -5.75 3.09 -54.53
N ILE A 11 -4.46 2.80 -54.32
CA ILE A 11 -3.99 1.79 -53.36
C ILE A 11 -4.38 2.18 -51.92
N LEU A 12 -4.25 3.46 -51.56
CA LEU A 12 -4.64 3.92 -50.23
C LEU A 12 -6.15 3.77 -50.00
N LEU A 13 -6.97 4.11 -50.98
CA LEU A 13 -8.43 3.92 -50.89
C LEU A 13 -8.84 2.45 -50.79
N LEU A 14 -8.16 1.56 -51.52
CA LEU A 14 -8.38 0.11 -51.43
C LEU A 14 -8.00 -0.43 -50.05
N LEU A 15 -6.87 0.06 -49.46
CA LEU A 15 -6.48 -0.32 -48.10
C LEU A 15 -7.49 0.15 -47.04
N ILE A 16 -7.99 1.39 -47.16
CA ILE A 16 -9.03 1.91 -46.26
C ILE A 16 -10.33 1.09 -46.42
N PHE A 17 -10.71 0.73 -47.65
CA PHE A 17 -11.90 -0.08 -47.90
C PHE A 17 -11.80 -1.49 -47.33
N VAL A 18 -10.62 -2.13 -47.43
CA VAL A 18 -10.34 -3.42 -46.80
C VAL A 18 -10.41 -3.34 -45.28
N ILE A 19 -9.85 -2.28 -44.66
CA ILE A 19 -9.93 -2.07 -43.21
C ILE A 19 -11.37 -1.87 -42.75
N VAL A 20 -12.17 -1.11 -43.50
CA VAL A 20 -13.60 -0.92 -43.19
C VAL A 20 -14.40 -2.23 -43.32
N ILE A 21 -14.16 -3.02 -44.37
CA ILE A 21 -14.83 -4.31 -44.55
C ILE A 21 -14.43 -5.29 -43.45
N LEU A 22 -13.13 -5.38 -43.09
CA LEU A 22 -12.67 -6.21 -41.98
C LEU A 22 -13.28 -5.78 -40.66
N GLY A 23 -13.49 -4.45 -40.44
CA GLY A 23 -14.18 -3.91 -39.27
C GLY A 23 -15.68 -4.32 -39.19
N PHE A 24 -16.34 -4.52 -40.34
CA PHE A 24 -17.76 -4.96 -40.39
C PHE A 24 -17.94 -6.46 -40.17
N PHE A 25 -16.96 -7.28 -40.51
CA PHE A 25 -17.02 -8.74 -40.41
C PHE A 25 -16.36 -9.28 -39.13
N MET A 26 -15.66 -8.43 -38.33
CA MET A 26 -15.17 -8.86 -37.05
C MET A 26 -16.30 -8.89 -36.01
N PRO A 27 -16.43 -9.96 -35.23
CA PRO A 27 -17.38 -9.97 -34.11
C PRO A 27 -17.05 -8.83 -33.17
N LYS A 28 -18.09 -8.11 -32.72
CA LYS A 28 -17.99 -6.88 -31.88
C LYS A 28 -17.19 -7.00 -30.57
N ASN A 29 -16.59 -8.15 -30.31
CA ASN A 29 -15.78 -8.43 -29.11
C ASN A 29 -14.28 -8.60 -29.37
N TYR A 30 -13.80 -8.31 -30.58
CA TYR A 30 -12.36 -8.27 -30.84
C TYR A 30 -11.86 -6.83 -30.59
N VAL A 31 -11.66 -6.49 -29.33
CA VAL A 31 -10.78 -5.38 -28.98
C VAL A 31 -9.35 -5.88 -29.18
N PHE A 32 -8.78 -5.60 -30.36
CA PHE A 32 -7.35 -5.77 -30.58
C PHE A 32 -6.65 -4.75 -29.66
N ASN A 33 -6.18 -5.21 -28.50
CA ASN A 33 -5.46 -4.37 -27.56
C ASN A 33 -4.03 -4.18 -28.09
N PHE A 34 -3.90 -3.28 -29.08
CA PHE A 34 -2.63 -2.92 -29.72
C PHE A 34 -1.63 -2.34 -28.70
N GLN A 35 -2.12 -1.84 -27.55
CA GLN A 35 -1.29 -1.27 -26.49
C GLN A 35 -0.52 -2.36 -25.71
N ASP A 36 -1.12 -3.53 -25.46
CA ASP A 36 -0.47 -4.53 -24.59
C ASP A 36 0.71 -5.21 -25.31
N ASN A 37 0.57 -5.50 -26.61
CA ASN A 37 1.67 -6.06 -27.39
C ASN A 37 2.80 -5.06 -27.65
N PHE A 38 2.49 -3.77 -27.76
CA PHE A 38 3.49 -2.71 -27.94
C PHE A 38 4.27 -2.43 -26.64
N ILE A 39 3.58 -2.49 -25.49
CA ILE A 39 4.23 -2.33 -24.17
C ILE A 39 5.15 -3.53 -23.90
N VAL A 40 4.69 -4.75 -24.11
CA VAL A 40 5.49 -5.96 -23.88
C VAL A 40 6.70 -6.00 -24.82
N SER A 41 6.54 -5.69 -26.12
CA SER A 41 7.65 -5.67 -27.07
C SER A 41 8.68 -4.59 -26.76
N ASN A 42 8.28 -3.39 -26.35
CA ASN A 42 9.22 -2.34 -25.95
C ASN A 42 9.95 -2.63 -24.64
N ILE A 43 9.31 -3.36 -23.71
CA ILE A 43 9.95 -3.80 -22.47
C ILE A 43 11.01 -4.87 -22.78
N PHE A 44 10.75 -5.80 -23.69
CA PHE A 44 11.72 -6.81 -24.09
C PHE A 44 12.96 -6.22 -24.80
N LEU A 45 12.80 -5.15 -25.58
CA LEU A 45 13.92 -4.47 -26.23
C LEU A 45 14.90 -3.81 -25.23
N ASN A 46 14.44 -3.49 -24.02
CA ASN A 46 15.25 -2.93 -22.94
C ASN A 46 15.47 -3.90 -21.76
N SER A 47 15.23 -5.19 -21.95
CA SER A 47 15.24 -6.20 -20.86
C SER A 47 16.57 -6.28 -20.09
N ASN A 48 17.70 -5.95 -20.71
CA ASN A 48 19.01 -5.96 -20.07
C ASN A 48 19.18 -4.84 -19.01
N SER A 49 18.30 -3.84 -18.99
CA SER A 49 18.29 -2.76 -18.00
C SER A 49 17.38 -3.02 -16.81
N ILE A 50 16.46 -3.99 -16.91
CA ILE A 50 15.52 -4.33 -15.84
C ILE A 50 16.23 -5.25 -14.86
N ARG A 51 16.50 -4.72 -13.67
CA ARG A 51 17.09 -5.47 -12.56
C ARG A 51 16.05 -5.75 -11.50
N PRO A 52 16.13 -6.91 -10.81
CA PRO A 52 15.24 -7.18 -9.68
C PRO A 52 15.53 -6.23 -8.52
N LYS A 53 14.50 -5.90 -7.78
CA LYS A 53 14.63 -5.17 -6.52
C LYS A 53 15.31 -6.02 -5.44
N ILE A 54 15.09 -7.33 -5.47
CA ILE A 54 15.81 -8.34 -4.65
C ILE A 54 16.59 -9.29 -5.56
N CYS A 55 17.81 -9.59 -5.17
CA CYS A 55 18.64 -10.58 -5.85
C CYS A 55 18.65 -11.90 -5.06
N GLU A 56 17.56 -12.65 -5.10
CA GLU A 56 17.50 -14.06 -4.68
C GLU A 56 17.61 -15.01 -5.88
N LYS A 57 17.78 -16.31 -5.61
CA LYS A 57 17.88 -17.31 -6.67
C LYS A 57 16.67 -17.29 -7.62
N ARG A 58 15.46 -17.09 -7.06
CA ARG A 58 14.21 -17.02 -7.82
C ARG A 58 13.27 -16.01 -7.17
N VAL A 59 12.87 -14.99 -7.92
CA VAL A 59 12.02 -13.90 -7.45
C VAL A 59 10.93 -13.59 -8.48
N TRP A 60 9.72 -13.43 -8.00
CA TRP A 60 8.58 -12.95 -8.74
C TRP A 60 8.19 -11.57 -8.21
N GLU A 61 8.43 -10.52 -9.00
CA GLU A 61 7.97 -9.16 -8.67
C GLU A 61 6.62 -8.90 -9.31
N VAL A 62 5.59 -8.75 -8.50
CA VAL A 62 4.22 -8.45 -8.91
C VAL A 62 3.99 -6.95 -8.75
N ASN A 63 4.16 -6.20 -9.82
CA ASN A 63 3.93 -4.76 -9.85
C ASN A 63 2.47 -4.48 -10.21
N LEU A 64 1.65 -4.25 -9.19
CA LEU A 64 0.22 -4.00 -9.35
C LEU A 64 -0.09 -2.65 -10.00
N SER A 65 0.81 -1.66 -9.91
CA SER A 65 0.65 -0.36 -10.58
C SER A 65 0.79 -0.47 -12.09
N LYS A 66 1.63 -1.40 -12.56
CA LYS A 66 1.89 -1.61 -14.00
C LYS A 66 1.09 -2.77 -14.58
N ASN A 67 0.37 -3.55 -13.76
CA ASN A 67 -0.26 -4.81 -14.15
C ASN A 67 0.73 -5.81 -14.78
N LEU A 68 1.92 -5.95 -14.20
CA LEU A 68 2.97 -6.82 -14.70
C LEU A 68 3.56 -7.69 -13.58
N ILE A 69 3.90 -8.92 -13.93
CA ILE A 69 4.70 -9.82 -13.11
C ILE A 69 6.03 -10.03 -13.80
N TYR A 70 7.12 -9.79 -13.10
CA TYR A 70 8.48 -10.03 -13.56
C TYR A 70 9.04 -11.27 -12.87
N PHE A 71 9.59 -12.19 -13.62
CA PHE A 71 10.32 -13.33 -13.08
C PHE A 71 11.82 -13.13 -13.26
N PHE A 72 12.53 -13.19 -12.14
CA PHE A 72 13.99 -13.15 -12.12
C PHE A 72 14.55 -14.48 -11.61
N GLU A 73 15.60 -14.93 -12.24
CA GLU A 73 16.39 -16.08 -11.79
C GLU A 73 17.86 -15.69 -11.79
N ASN A 74 18.52 -15.87 -10.64
CA ASN A 74 19.90 -15.42 -10.42
C ASN A 74 20.09 -13.95 -10.85
N CYS A 75 19.18 -13.06 -10.38
CA CYS A 75 19.16 -11.62 -10.65
C CYS A 75 19.00 -11.21 -12.12
N LYS A 76 18.67 -12.15 -12.99
CA LYS A 76 18.43 -11.88 -14.42
C LYS A 76 16.96 -12.03 -14.74
N LEU A 77 16.41 -11.04 -15.44
CA LEU A 77 15.05 -11.12 -15.94
C LEU A 77 14.91 -12.31 -16.90
N LYS A 78 13.93 -13.15 -16.65
CA LYS A 78 13.62 -14.34 -17.45
C LYS A 78 12.29 -14.23 -18.18
N GLU A 79 11.30 -13.59 -17.53
CA GLU A 79 9.96 -13.53 -18.07
C GLU A 79 9.22 -12.28 -17.59
N ILE A 80 8.29 -11.79 -18.42
CA ILE A 80 7.35 -10.74 -18.09
C ILE A 80 5.95 -11.25 -18.41
N ILE A 81 5.06 -11.20 -17.44
CA ILE A 81 3.70 -11.72 -17.54
C ILE A 81 2.71 -10.60 -17.27
N PRO A 82 1.83 -10.26 -18.20
CA PRO A 82 0.79 -9.26 -17.98
C PRO A 82 -0.31 -9.80 -17.05
N ILE A 83 -0.81 -8.95 -16.16
CA ILE A 83 -1.96 -9.20 -15.30
C ILE A 83 -3.21 -8.75 -16.04
N ALA A 84 -4.16 -9.66 -16.23
CA ALA A 84 -5.44 -9.32 -16.84
C ALA A 84 -6.35 -8.58 -15.86
N TYR A 85 -6.49 -9.11 -14.63
CA TYR A 85 -7.34 -8.49 -13.61
C TYR A 85 -6.73 -8.68 -12.22
N GLN A 86 -6.93 -7.68 -11.39
CA GLN A 86 -6.64 -7.69 -9.95
C GLN A 86 -7.78 -7.00 -9.19
N ALA A 87 -7.87 -7.19 -7.89
CA ALA A 87 -8.87 -6.51 -7.08
C ALA A 87 -8.53 -5.02 -6.91
N PRO A 88 -9.54 -4.14 -6.89
CA PRO A 88 -9.34 -2.72 -6.65
C PRO A 88 -8.88 -2.46 -5.21
N GLU A 89 -8.18 -1.35 -5.03
CA GLU A 89 -7.78 -0.89 -3.70
C GLU A 89 -8.96 -0.48 -2.81
N GLY A 90 -8.71 -0.50 -1.49
CA GLY A 90 -9.65 -0.03 -0.49
C GLY A 90 -10.84 -0.96 -0.26
N LYS A 91 -10.78 -2.18 -0.78
CA LYS A 91 -11.78 -3.22 -0.52
C LYS A 91 -11.18 -4.29 0.41
N TRP A 92 -12.02 -4.90 1.23
CA TRP A 92 -11.59 -6.00 2.11
C TRP A 92 -10.97 -7.19 1.36
N TYR A 93 -11.26 -7.31 0.08
CA TYR A 93 -10.74 -8.32 -0.84
C TYR A 93 -9.68 -7.78 -1.80
N GLN A 94 -9.03 -6.67 -1.49
CA GLN A 94 -7.97 -6.14 -2.36
C GLN A 94 -6.83 -7.15 -2.54
N THR A 95 -6.15 -7.07 -3.68
CA THR A 95 -4.98 -7.93 -3.93
C THR A 95 -3.89 -7.62 -2.90
N PRO A 96 -3.38 -8.63 -2.18
CA PRO A 96 -2.40 -8.42 -1.13
C PRO A 96 -1.10 -7.83 -1.66
N THR A 97 -0.54 -6.89 -0.92
CA THR A 97 0.81 -6.37 -1.10
C THR A 97 1.70 -6.85 0.04
N GLY A 98 2.96 -7.14 -0.25
CA GLY A 98 3.89 -7.66 0.74
C GLY A 98 4.88 -8.64 0.14
N TYR A 99 5.54 -9.34 1.03
CA TYR A 99 6.51 -10.37 0.72
C TYR A 99 5.90 -11.72 1.06
N PHE A 100 5.88 -12.62 0.11
CA PHE A 100 5.26 -13.93 0.26
C PHE A 100 6.17 -15.02 -0.29
N ARG A 101 5.90 -16.26 0.09
CA ARG A 101 6.49 -17.44 -0.54
C ARG A 101 5.40 -18.21 -1.26
N ILE A 102 5.67 -18.64 -2.49
CA ILE A 102 4.75 -19.51 -3.23
C ILE A 102 4.46 -20.74 -2.40
N GLY A 103 3.18 -20.97 -2.17
CA GLY A 103 2.68 -22.17 -1.49
C GLY A 103 2.33 -23.28 -2.48
N VAL A 104 1.11 -23.80 -2.37
CA VAL A 104 0.65 -24.91 -3.20
C VAL A 104 0.35 -24.50 -4.63
N LYS A 105 0.49 -25.45 -5.56
CA LYS A 105 0.12 -25.34 -6.97
C LYS A 105 -0.95 -26.38 -7.28
N LYS A 106 -1.99 -25.99 -7.99
CA LYS A 106 -3.08 -26.87 -8.42
C LYS A 106 -3.43 -26.57 -9.86
N GLU A 107 -3.40 -27.59 -10.73
CA GLU A 107 -3.84 -27.42 -12.14
C GLU A 107 -5.28 -26.96 -12.22
N LYS A 108 -6.13 -27.45 -11.33
CA LYS A 108 -7.52 -27.06 -11.17
C LYS A 108 -7.85 -26.90 -9.70
N HIS A 109 -8.30 -25.72 -9.32
CA HIS A 109 -8.69 -25.40 -7.95
C HIS A 109 -10.11 -24.83 -7.94
N ILE A 110 -10.93 -25.29 -6.99
CA ILE A 110 -12.26 -24.72 -6.75
C ILE A 110 -12.10 -23.64 -5.69
N SER A 111 -12.62 -22.45 -5.97
CA SER A 111 -12.60 -21.35 -5.01
C SER A 111 -13.41 -21.72 -3.76
N SER A 112 -12.86 -21.37 -2.58
CA SER A 112 -13.55 -21.52 -1.30
C SER A 112 -14.68 -20.48 -1.11
N LEU A 113 -14.59 -19.35 -1.83
CA LEU A 113 -15.52 -18.22 -1.67
C LEU A 113 -16.59 -18.14 -2.76
N PHE A 114 -16.29 -18.64 -3.96
CA PHE A 114 -17.17 -18.53 -5.14
C PHE A 114 -17.29 -19.86 -5.88
N PRO A 115 -18.42 -20.18 -6.49
CA PRO A 115 -18.62 -21.42 -7.23
C PRO A 115 -17.94 -21.36 -8.61
N VAL A 116 -16.62 -21.25 -8.62
CA VAL A 116 -15.80 -21.14 -9.82
C VAL A 116 -14.56 -22.04 -9.76
N TYR A 117 -14.10 -22.48 -10.91
CA TYR A 117 -12.81 -23.14 -11.08
C TYR A 117 -11.74 -22.10 -11.39
N MET A 118 -10.57 -22.28 -10.79
CA MET A 118 -9.35 -21.53 -11.06
C MET A 118 -8.31 -22.51 -11.61
N ASN A 119 -8.07 -22.51 -12.93
CA ASN A 119 -7.05 -23.36 -13.53
C ASN A 119 -5.67 -22.72 -13.33
N TYR A 120 -4.63 -23.55 -13.31
CA TYR A 120 -3.24 -23.14 -13.12
C TYR A 120 -3.05 -22.26 -11.89
N ALA A 121 -3.71 -22.63 -10.80
CA ALA A 121 -3.70 -21.86 -9.56
C ALA A 121 -2.40 -22.06 -8.79
N VAL A 122 -1.72 -20.95 -8.50
CA VAL A 122 -0.52 -20.89 -7.68
C VAL A 122 -0.83 -20.01 -6.48
N GLN A 123 -0.73 -20.57 -5.28
CA GLN A 123 -0.98 -19.84 -4.05
C GLN A 123 0.12 -18.80 -3.83
N MET A 124 -0.28 -17.55 -3.75
CA MET A 124 0.58 -16.44 -3.41
C MET A 124 0.61 -16.23 -1.89
N TYR A 125 -0.57 -16.27 -1.28
CA TYR A 125 -0.76 -15.97 0.13
C TYR A 125 -2.14 -16.45 0.60
N GLU A 126 -2.28 -17.20 1.68
CA GLU A 126 -3.56 -17.74 2.21
C GLU A 126 -4.51 -18.21 1.10
N ASP A 127 -5.70 -17.59 0.98
CA ASP A 127 -6.69 -17.91 -0.05
C ASP A 127 -6.51 -17.06 -1.33
N PHE A 128 -5.40 -16.33 -1.46
CA PHE A 128 -5.07 -15.53 -2.62
C PHE A 128 -4.16 -16.29 -3.58
N PHE A 129 -4.61 -16.40 -4.82
CA PHE A 129 -3.92 -17.15 -5.87
C PHE A 129 -3.62 -16.27 -7.08
N ILE A 130 -2.61 -16.66 -7.84
CA ILE A 130 -2.36 -16.22 -9.20
C ILE A 130 -2.83 -17.36 -10.10
N HIS A 131 -3.81 -17.11 -10.96
CA HIS A 131 -4.48 -18.15 -11.74
C HIS A 131 -5.06 -17.63 -13.05
N GLU A 132 -5.52 -18.54 -13.90
CA GLU A 132 -6.29 -18.22 -15.11
C GLU A 132 -7.59 -17.48 -14.76
N ILE A 133 -8.12 -16.67 -15.70
CA ILE A 133 -9.49 -16.15 -15.60
C ILE A 133 -10.44 -17.32 -15.32
N PRO A 134 -11.20 -17.30 -14.22
CA PRO A 134 -11.92 -18.49 -13.76
C PRO A 134 -13.10 -18.88 -14.65
N TYR A 135 -13.59 -20.08 -14.44
CA TYR A 135 -14.78 -20.62 -15.10
C TYR A 135 -15.85 -20.96 -14.06
N TYR A 136 -17.11 -20.71 -14.38
CA TYR A 136 -18.23 -21.22 -13.62
C TYR A 136 -18.25 -22.75 -13.64
N LEU A 137 -18.99 -23.37 -12.71
CA LEU A 137 -19.09 -24.83 -12.62
C LEU A 137 -19.72 -25.47 -13.90
N ASP A 138 -20.46 -24.69 -14.66
CA ASP A 138 -21.05 -25.09 -15.96
C ASP A 138 -20.07 -24.96 -17.15
N GLY A 139 -18.84 -24.54 -16.90
CA GLY A 139 -17.78 -24.41 -17.90
C GLY A 139 -17.73 -23.08 -18.65
N ARG A 140 -18.63 -22.14 -18.39
CA ARG A 140 -18.56 -20.78 -18.97
C ARG A 140 -17.44 -19.97 -18.31
N LYS A 141 -16.64 -19.28 -19.14
CA LYS A 141 -15.60 -18.36 -18.64
C LYS A 141 -16.26 -17.16 -17.93
N VAL A 142 -15.73 -16.76 -16.79
CA VAL A 142 -16.21 -15.57 -16.08
C VAL A 142 -15.85 -14.33 -16.89
N SER A 143 -16.86 -13.57 -17.31
CA SER A 143 -16.71 -12.36 -18.11
C SER A 143 -16.45 -11.10 -17.27
N SER A 144 -16.71 -11.18 -15.96
CA SER A 144 -16.54 -10.06 -15.04
C SER A 144 -15.05 -9.76 -14.78
N SER A 145 -14.66 -8.49 -14.79
CA SER A 145 -13.36 -8.02 -14.34
C SER A 145 -13.20 -8.04 -12.81
N PHE A 146 -14.28 -8.34 -12.07
CA PHE A 146 -14.24 -8.45 -10.62
C PHE A 146 -13.28 -9.54 -10.18
N SER A 147 -12.39 -9.23 -9.24
CA SER A 147 -11.55 -10.19 -8.54
C SER A 147 -11.77 -10.06 -7.02
N GLY A 148 -11.86 -11.18 -6.34
CA GLY A 148 -11.91 -11.26 -4.88
C GLY A 148 -10.53 -11.23 -4.22
N GLY A 149 -9.55 -10.56 -4.85
CA GLY A 149 -8.18 -10.44 -4.34
C GLY A 149 -7.14 -11.26 -5.12
N CYS A 150 -7.56 -12.34 -5.76
CA CYS A 150 -6.67 -13.13 -6.62
C CYS A 150 -6.21 -12.32 -7.85
N ILE A 151 -5.05 -12.68 -8.38
CA ILE A 151 -4.52 -12.14 -9.63
C ILE A 151 -4.94 -13.08 -10.76
N ARG A 152 -5.61 -12.52 -11.77
CA ARG A 152 -6.07 -13.27 -12.94
C ARG A 152 -5.19 -13.00 -14.14
N LEU A 153 -4.80 -14.07 -14.81
CA LEU A 153 -3.99 -14.05 -16.02
C LEU A 153 -4.79 -14.64 -17.18
N GLU A 154 -4.47 -14.24 -18.40
CA GLU A 154 -4.96 -14.95 -19.58
C GLU A 154 -4.37 -16.36 -19.62
N THR A 155 -5.05 -17.29 -20.26
CA THR A 155 -4.77 -18.74 -20.25
C THR A 155 -3.30 -19.06 -20.51
N GLU A 156 -2.72 -18.48 -21.55
CA GLU A 156 -1.32 -18.73 -21.94
C GLU A 156 -0.33 -18.28 -20.84
N TYR A 157 -0.57 -17.11 -20.24
CA TYR A 157 0.26 -16.56 -19.18
C TYR A 157 0.07 -17.30 -17.85
N ALA A 158 -1.15 -17.72 -17.55
CA ALA A 158 -1.42 -18.54 -16.37
C ALA A 158 -0.68 -19.88 -16.44
N LYS A 159 -0.75 -20.56 -17.58
CA LYS A 159 -0.01 -21.80 -17.84
C LYS A 159 1.50 -21.60 -17.76
N LYS A 160 2.02 -20.50 -18.36
CA LYS A 160 3.44 -20.15 -18.30
C LYS A 160 3.88 -19.90 -16.86
N PHE A 161 3.14 -19.06 -16.11
CA PHE A 161 3.42 -18.78 -14.70
C PHE A 161 3.41 -20.07 -13.87
N PHE A 162 2.37 -20.88 -14.01
CA PHE A 162 2.24 -22.15 -13.32
C PHE A 162 3.42 -23.09 -13.58
N ASN A 163 3.87 -23.22 -14.82
CA ASN A 163 5.00 -24.10 -15.17
C ASN A 163 6.34 -23.61 -14.59
N LEU A 164 6.54 -22.30 -14.57
CA LEU A 164 7.78 -21.68 -14.09
C LEU A 164 7.83 -21.57 -12.56
N ALA A 165 6.72 -21.26 -11.92
CA ALA A 165 6.65 -21.03 -10.48
C ALA A 165 6.93 -22.32 -9.69
N LYS A 166 7.70 -22.19 -8.59
CA LYS A 166 8.02 -23.29 -7.69
C LYS A 166 7.59 -22.95 -6.28
N PRO A 167 7.08 -23.92 -5.50
CA PRO A 167 6.86 -23.72 -4.07
C PRO A 167 8.13 -23.22 -3.39
N GLY A 168 7.99 -22.20 -2.53
CA GLY A 168 9.10 -21.53 -1.86
C GLY A 168 9.74 -20.37 -2.63
N ASP A 169 9.46 -20.17 -3.94
CA ASP A 169 9.91 -18.96 -4.66
C ASP A 169 9.42 -17.70 -3.93
N LEU A 170 10.26 -16.69 -3.85
CA LEU A 170 9.86 -15.39 -3.29
C LEU A 170 8.92 -14.65 -4.25
N ILE A 171 7.81 -14.14 -3.72
CA ILE A 171 6.95 -13.16 -4.38
C ILE A 171 7.04 -11.84 -3.64
N VAL A 172 7.27 -10.76 -4.36
CA VAL A 172 7.15 -9.39 -3.87
C VAL A 172 6.00 -8.73 -4.61
N SER A 173 4.86 -8.57 -3.93
CA SER A 173 3.69 -7.88 -4.49
C SER A 173 3.64 -6.46 -3.95
N TYR A 174 3.59 -5.47 -4.83
CA TYR A 174 3.61 -4.08 -4.42
C TYR A 174 2.85 -3.18 -5.39
N LYS A 175 2.45 -2.02 -4.87
CA LYS A 175 1.94 -0.90 -5.64
C LYS A 175 2.77 0.34 -5.33
N THR A 176 3.30 0.99 -6.36
CA THR A 176 4.11 2.21 -6.19
C THR A 176 3.26 3.37 -5.66
N LEU A 177 3.91 4.27 -4.93
CA LEU A 177 3.27 5.46 -4.35
C LEU A 177 3.44 6.71 -5.23
N ASP A 178 3.91 6.55 -6.47
CA ASP A 178 4.24 7.67 -7.37
C ASP A 178 3.08 8.63 -7.62
N ASN A 179 1.85 8.15 -7.53
CA ASN A 179 0.63 8.95 -7.76
C ASN A 179 0.01 9.51 -6.45
N LEU A 180 0.64 9.23 -5.30
CA LEU A 180 0.12 9.72 -4.03
C LEU A 180 0.36 11.23 -3.92
N LYS A 181 -0.72 11.99 -3.79
CA LYS A 181 -0.66 13.42 -3.58
C LYS A 181 -0.61 13.71 -2.10
N ILE A 182 0.47 14.33 -1.64
CA ILE A 182 0.63 14.80 -0.27
C ILE A 182 0.48 16.32 -0.27
N ASN A 183 -0.34 16.85 0.62
CA ASN A 183 -0.46 18.28 0.81
C ASN A 183 0.89 18.84 1.28
N THR A 184 1.33 19.96 0.72
CA THR A 184 2.65 20.57 0.97
C THR A 184 2.88 20.97 2.44
N LYS A 185 1.82 21.09 3.23
CA LYS A 185 1.92 21.33 4.67
C LYS A 185 2.53 20.12 5.42
N PHE A 186 2.46 18.91 4.85
CA PHE A 186 2.98 17.67 5.42
C PHE A 186 4.22 17.16 4.70
N VAL A 187 4.94 16.27 5.37
CA VAL A 187 5.94 15.35 4.78
C VAL A 187 5.41 13.94 4.95
N PHE A 188 5.59 13.09 3.98
CA PHE A 188 5.26 11.66 4.14
C PHE A 188 6.26 11.01 5.10
N PRO A 189 5.83 10.07 5.97
CA PRO A 189 6.69 9.57 7.03
C PRO A 189 7.90 8.74 6.56
N VAL A 190 7.93 8.35 5.28
CA VAL A 190 9.05 7.61 4.66
C VAL A 190 9.26 8.08 3.22
N ASN A 191 10.34 7.65 2.58
CA ASN A 191 10.60 7.95 1.17
C ASN A 191 9.58 7.27 0.25
N LEU A 192 8.69 8.05 -0.37
CA LEU A 192 7.62 7.57 -1.27
C LEU A 192 8.10 6.66 -2.42
N LYS A 193 9.33 6.86 -2.88
CA LYS A 193 9.90 6.09 -4.01
C LYS A 193 10.45 4.73 -3.59
N GLU A 194 10.69 4.56 -2.30
CA GLU A 194 11.35 3.37 -1.75
C GLU A 194 10.42 2.52 -0.88
N PHE A 195 9.16 2.95 -0.73
CA PHE A 195 8.18 2.25 0.10
C PHE A 195 6.90 1.95 -0.66
N PHE A 196 6.16 0.99 -0.15
CA PHE A 196 4.81 0.67 -0.59
C PHE A 196 3.89 0.45 0.62
N ILE A 197 2.58 0.55 0.40
CA ILE A 197 1.61 0.26 1.45
C ILE A 197 1.41 -1.25 1.50
N ARG A 198 1.81 -1.86 2.61
CA ARG A 198 1.61 -3.27 2.92
C ARG A 198 0.19 -3.52 3.41
N GLN A 199 -0.30 -2.66 4.30
CA GLN A 199 -1.63 -2.74 4.86
C GLN A 199 -2.25 -1.37 4.97
N ARG A 200 -3.53 -1.25 4.59
CA ARG A 200 -4.26 0.00 4.60
C ARG A 200 -5.04 0.21 5.89
N PHE A 201 -5.36 1.46 6.16
CA PHE A 201 -6.32 1.85 7.17
C PHE A 201 -7.68 1.19 6.93
N ASN A 202 -8.33 0.76 8.02
CA ASN A 202 -9.62 0.08 8.00
C ASN A 202 -9.64 -1.20 7.14
N ASN A 203 -8.47 -1.84 6.95
CA ASN A 203 -8.39 -3.12 6.28
C ASN A 203 -8.77 -4.23 7.26
N PRO A 204 -9.84 -5.01 6.99
CA PRO A 204 -10.25 -6.08 7.88
C PRO A 204 -9.26 -7.23 7.84
N ILE A 205 -8.87 -7.68 9.02
CA ILE A 205 -8.03 -8.86 9.21
C ILE A 205 -8.85 -9.89 9.93
N ARG A 206 -8.78 -11.12 9.45
CA ARG A 206 -9.38 -12.24 10.13
C ARG A 206 -8.70 -12.40 11.48
N ASN A 207 -9.44 -12.17 12.56
CA ASN A 207 -8.92 -12.34 13.89
C ASN A 207 -8.88 -13.83 14.25
N ARG A 208 -7.77 -14.49 13.95
CA ARG A 208 -7.53 -15.87 14.36
C ARG A 208 -7.16 -15.97 15.84
N TRP A 209 -7.07 -14.86 16.55
CA TRP A 209 -6.37 -14.72 17.81
C TRP A 209 -7.27 -14.31 18.98
N THR A 210 -8.47 -13.82 18.74
CA THR A 210 -9.45 -13.67 19.78
C THR A 210 -10.24 -14.99 19.92
N PHE A 211 -9.94 -15.75 20.93
CA PHE A 211 -10.86 -16.78 21.38
C PHE A 211 -11.96 -16.11 22.18
N SER A 212 -13.07 -15.79 21.53
CA SER A 212 -14.31 -15.67 22.26
C SER A 212 -14.83 -17.08 22.55
N GLU A 213 -15.48 -17.26 23.69
CA GLU A 213 -16.11 -18.54 24.07
C GLU A 213 -17.06 -19.07 22.99
N ASP A 214 -17.59 -18.18 22.13
CA ASP A 214 -18.49 -18.47 21.02
C ASP A 214 -17.81 -18.90 19.72
N ARG A 215 -16.48 -19.00 19.65
CA ARG A 215 -15.71 -19.37 18.43
C ARG A 215 -16.03 -18.54 17.18
N ARG A 216 -16.55 -17.34 17.33
CA ARG A 216 -16.77 -16.44 16.19
C ARG A 216 -15.41 -15.97 15.68
N ILE A 217 -15.24 -16.07 14.37
CA ILE A 217 -14.08 -15.48 13.69
C ILE A 217 -14.42 -14.01 13.50
N ASP A 218 -14.01 -13.20 14.45
CA ASP A 218 -14.19 -11.77 14.33
C ASP A 218 -13.13 -11.19 13.42
N TYR A 219 -13.53 -10.26 12.58
CA TYR A 219 -12.61 -9.43 11.83
C TYR A 219 -12.28 -8.22 12.68
N ILE A 220 -10.99 -7.91 12.79
CA ILE A 220 -10.51 -6.67 13.37
C ILE A 220 -10.05 -5.75 12.26
N GLN A 221 -10.11 -4.45 12.49
CA GLN A 221 -9.79 -3.42 11.51
C GLN A 221 -8.44 -2.80 11.84
N HIS A 222 -7.61 -2.60 10.82
CA HIS A 222 -6.29 -1.98 10.96
C HIS A 222 -6.44 -0.47 11.27
N ALA A 223 -5.86 -0.01 12.38
CA ALA A 223 -6.04 1.35 12.88
C ALA A 223 -5.11 2.39 12.22
N GLY A 224 -4.17 1.95 11.41
CA GLY A 224 -3.19 2.79 10.70
C GLY A 224 -2.95 2.36 9.28
N ILE A 225 -1.76 2.65 8.79
CA ILE A 225 -1.20 2.06 7.56
C ILE A 225 0.15 1.43 7.88
N ASP A 226 0.45 0.31 7.21
CA ASP A 226 1.77 -0.29 7.26
C ASP A 226 2.52 0.06 5.98
N LEU A 227 3.69 0.64 6.16
CA LEU A 227 4.59 1.07 5.08
C LEU A 227 5.83 0.18 5.09
N ALA A 228 5.94 -0.69 4.09
CA ALA A 228 7.07 -1.59 3.94
C ALA A 228 8.07 -1.05 2.91
N PRO A 229 9.38 -1.17 3.17
CA PRO A 229 10.39 -0.77 2.20
C PRO A 229 10.36 -1.71 1.00
N LEU A 230 10.62 -1.14 -0.18
CA LEU A 230 10.98 -1.94 -1.35
C LEU A 230 12.33 -2.61 -1.09
N PRO A 231 12.59 -3.76 -1.70
CA PRO A 231 13.82 -4.53 -1.43
C PRO A 231 15.14 -3.80 -1.66
N ASP A 232 15.11 -2.81 -2.53
CA ASP A 232 16.26 -1.97 -2.89
C ASP A 232 16.27 -0.62 -2.14
N ALA A 233 15.37 -0.44 -1.16
CA ALA A 233 15.30 0.77 -0.36
C ALA A 233 16.62 1.01 0.38
N LYS A 234 17.12 2.25 0.27
CA LYS A 234 18.36 2.71 0.91
C LYS A 234 18.07 3.62 2.08
N ASP A 235 17.00 4.39 1.98
CA ASP A 235 16.58 5.32 3.00
C ASP A 235 15.48 4.69 3.87
N LEU A 236 15.87 4.15 5.01
CA LEU A 236 14.96 3.58 6.01
C LEU A 236 14.58 4.60 7.10
N ASN A 237 14.91 5.87 6.94
CA ASN A 237 14.56 6.89 7.93
C ASN A 237 13.04 7.09 8.00
N VAL A 238 12.58 7.34 9.22
CA VAL A 238 11.21 7.76 9.51
C VAL A 238 11.23 9.25 9.84
N TYR A 239 10.38 10.00 9.16
CA TYR A 239 10.33 11.46 9.25
C TYR A 239 9.07 11.92 9.97
N ASN A 240 9.23 12.94 10.82
CA ASN A 240 8.09 13.63 11.43
C ASN A 240 7.25 14.34 10.36
N ILE A 241 5.95 14.07 10.32
CA ILE A 241 5.09 14.54 9.24
C ILE A 241 4.75 16.03 9.29
N PHE A 242 4.82 16.64 10.46
CA PHE A 242 4.45 18.03 10.72
C PHE A 242 5.17 18.57 11.95
N ASP A 243 5.32 19.90 12.06
CA ASP A 243 5.88 20.55 13.25
C ASP A 243 5.06 20.19 14.49
N GLY A 244 5.73 19.82 15.57
CA GLY A 244 5.02 19.35 16.73
C GLY A 244 5.90 19.11 17.97
N LYS A 245 5.36 18.33 18.89
CA LYS A 245 6.02 17.99 20.15
C LYS A 245 6.08 16.49 20.32
N VAL A 246 7.21 15.97 20.75
CA VAL A 246 7.32 14.55 21.15
C VAL A 246 6.58 14.38 22.47
N VAL A 247 5.54 13.56 22.48
CA VAL A 247 4.71 13.35 23.68
C VAL A 247 4.97 12.03 24.38
N LYS A 248 5.46 11.03 23.63
CA LYS A 248 5.77 9.73 24.20
C LYS A 248 6.86 9.00 23.42
N ILE A 249 7.77 8.36 24.14
CA ILE A 249 8.80 7.47 23.61
C ILE A 249 8.68 6.15 24.40
N VAL A 250 8.46 5.03 23.70
CA VAL A 250 8.39 3.70 24.31
C VAL A 250 9.41 2.80 23.64
N LYS A 251 10.25 2.17 24.44
CA LYS A 251 11.26 1.23 23.96
C LYS A 251 10.70 -0.19 23.92
N ASN A 252 11.19 -0.98 22.99
CA ASN A 252 10.86 -2.38 22.90
C ASN A 252 11.21 -3.10 24.20
N GLY A 253 10.25 -3.87 24.74
CA GLY A 253 10.39 -4.55 26.04
C GLY A 253 9.86 -3.75 27.24
N GLU A 254 9.60 -2.45 27.08
CA GLU A 254 8.87 -1.66 28.06
C GLU A 254 7.36 -1.82 27.78
N ASN A 255 6.66 -2.54 28.62
CA ASN A 255 5.25 -2.88 28.45
C ASN A 255 4.98 -3.75 27.19
N ASP A 256 4.60 -4.97 27.37
CA ASP A 256 4.33 -5.96 26.30
C ASP A 256 3.13 -5.54 25.40
N HIS A 257 3.29 -4.44 24.65
CA HIS A 257 2.25 -3.83 23.84
C HIS A 257 2.28 -4.21 22.35
N GLY A 258 3.27 -4.98 21.92
CA GLY A 258 3.37 -5.48 20.54
C GLY A 258 3.86 -4.47 19.49
N LEU A 259 3.82 -3.16 19.76
CA LEU A 259 4.24 -2.12 18.81
C LEU A 259 5.76 -1.89 18.77
N GLY A 260 6.52 -2.52 19.68
CA GLY A 260 7.98 -2.40 19.72
C GLY A 260 8.46 -1.01 20.14
N ASN A 261 9.47 -0.50 19.45
CA ASN A 261 9.91 0.88 19.63
C ASN A 261 8.90 1.84 19.01
N VAL A 262 8.39 2.78 19.82
CA VAL A 262 7.35 3.72 19.43
C VAL A 262 7.75 5.14 19.75
N VAL A 263 7.42 6.06 18.84
CA VAL A 263 7.42 7.50 19.10
C VAL A 263 6.01 8.02 18.79
N ILE A 264 5.46 8.83 19.71
CA ILE A 264 4.23 9.58 19.47
C ILE A 264 4.56 11.05 19.46
N THR A 265 4.15 11.75 18.42
CA THR A 265 4.23 13.21 18.32
C THR A 265 2.83 13.80 18.33
N GLN A 266 2.68 14.99 18.90
CA GLN A 266 1.48 15.81 18.80
C GLN A 266 1.67 16.84 17.71
N ILE A 267 0.76 16.94 16.77
CA ILE A 267 0.76 18.00 15.77
C ILE A 267 0.40 19.30 16.48
N ASN A 268 1.33 20.24 16.46
CA ASN A 268 1.15 21.53 17.14
C ASN A 268 1.16 22.65 16.10
N ALA A 269 0.05 23.36 15.99
CA ALA A 269 -0.02 24.57 15.17
C ALA A 269 0.64 25.78 15.86
N ASP A 270 0.94 25.67 17.16
CA ASP A 270 1.61 26.72 17.90
C ASP A 270 3.13 26.47 17.84
N LEU A 271 3.79 27.01 16.82
CA LEU A 271 5.24 27.11 16.79
C LEU A 271 5.72 27.82 18.07
N PRO A 272 6.79 27.36 18.72
CA PRO A 272 7.45 28.19 19.71
C PRO A 272 7.78 29.50 19.00
N GLN A 273 7.18 30.60 19.47
CA GLN A 273 7.56 31.91 19.00
C GLN A 273 9.04 32.06 19.40
N THR A 274 9.90 31.99 18.38
CA THR A 274 11.31 32.37 18.60
C THR A 274 11.29 33.78 19.19
N ASN A 275 11.64 33.85 20.48
CA ASN A 275 11.73 35.11 21.19
C ASN A 275 12.64 36.03 20.40
N ALA A 276 12.19 37.13 19.99
CA ALA A 276 12.73 38.46 20.18
C ALA A 276 12.00 39.53 19.40
N ASP A 277 11.41 39.30 18.18
CA ASP A 277 11.05 40.48 17.38
C ASP A 277 9.60 40.54 16.83
N ASN A 278 8.67 39.69 17.29
CA ASN A 278 7.39 39.56 16.60
C ASN A 278 6.10 39.76 17.40
N LYS A 279 6.15 40.20 18.66
CA LYS A 279 4.92 40.54 19.39
C LYS A 279 4.15 41.73 18.78
N ASN A 280 4.89 42.67 18.18
CA ASN A 280 4.29 43.88 17.56
C ASN A 280 3.90 43.73 16.08
N THR A 281 4.49 42.77 15.35
CA THR A 281 4.23 42.63 13.92
C THR A 281 3.02 41.75 13.62
N ASN A 282 2.73 40.74 14.45
CA ASN A 282 1.57 39.87 14.21
C ASN A 282 0.24 40.50 14.65
N GLU A 283 0.21 41.23 15.77
CA GLU A 283 -0.99 41.99 16.16
C GLU A 283 -1.30 43.14 15.20
N SER A 284 -0.27 43.86 14.73
CA SER A 284 -0.45 44.92 13.73
C SER A 284 -0.81 44.33 12.36
N ARG A 285 -0.27 43.18 11.98
CA ARG A 285 -0.63 42.47 10.73
C ARG A 285 -2.03 41.90 10.78
N ILE A 286 -2.45 41.31 11.89
CA ILE A 286 -3.82 40.85 12.11
C ILE A 286 -4.81 42.00 12.16
N LYS A 287 -4.46 43.12 12.81
CA LYS A 287 -5.26 44.35 12.80
C LYS A 287 -5.37 44.94 11.38
N ARG A 288 -4.25 44.96 10.64
CA ARG A 288 -4.22 45.47 9.26
C ARG A 288 -5.05 44.57 8.31
N MET A 289 -4.89 43.24 8.42
CA MET A 289 -5.71 42.28 7.68
C MET A 289 -7.19 42.37 8.06
N LYS A 290 -7.53 42.55 9.33
CA LYS A 290 -8.92 42.78 9.76
C LYS A 290 -9.49 44.10 9.22
N HIS A 291 -8.67 45.14 9.08
CA HIS A 291 -9.08 46.40 8.53
C HIS A 291 -9.26 46.37 6.99
N GLU A 292 -8.39 45.64 6.29
CA GLU A 292 -8.49 45.41 4.85
C GLU A 292 -9.64 44.45 4.48
N LEU A 293 -10.00 43.50 5.34
CA LEU A 293 -11.04 42.49 5.14
C LEU A 293 -12.46 42.97 5.47
N ASN A 294 -12.60 43.99 6.31
CA ASN A 294 -13.92 44.62 6.52
C ASN A 294 -14.47 45.29 5.26
N ASN A 295 -13.66 45.40 4.20
CA ASN A 295 -14.04 46.00 2.91
C ASN A 295 -14.15 44.97 1.74
N SER A 296 -13.95 43.68 1.98
CA SER A 296 -14.05 42.67 0.95
C SER A 296 -14.92 41.47 1.33
N ARG A 297 -15.63 40.94 0.31
CA ARG A 297 -16.58 39.81 0.45
C ARG A 297 -15.97 38.45 0.79
N ASP A 298 -14.69 38.37 1.22
CA ASP A 298 -13.92 37.12 1.36
C ASP A 298 -13.86 36.56 2.79
N ILE A 299 -14.86 36.86 3.63
CA ILE A 299 -14.97 36.28 4.99
C ILE A 299 -15.07 34.74 4.94
N ARG A 300 -15.48 34.15 3.83
CA ARG A 300 -15.59 32.69 3.67
C ARG A 300 -14.23 31.99 3.58
N GLU A 301 -13.21 32.56 2.95
CA GLU A 301 -11.87 31.95 2.86
C GLU A 301 -11.14 31.94 4.21
N LEU A 302 -11.26 33.00 4.99
CA LEU A 302 -10.62 33.03 6.31
C LEU A 302 -11.25 32.08 7.32
N SER A 303 -12.58 31.86 7.23
CA SER A 303 -13.25 30.84 8.06
C SER A 303 -12.84 29.43 7.65
N PHE A 304 -12.57 29.22 6.36
CA PHE A 304 -12.11 27.93 5.83
C PHE A 304 -10.66 27.62 6.27
N VAL A 305 -9.76 28.60 6.20
CA VAL A 305 -8.38 28.47 6.66
C VAL A 305 -8.31 28.26 8.18
N ASN A 306 -9.02 29.04 8.97
CA ASN A 306 -9.06 28.88 10.43
C ASN A 306 -9.72 27.56 10.84
N ASN A 307 -10.77 27.10 10.18
CA ASN A 307 -11.38 25.80 10.44
C ASN A 307 -10.44 24.64 10.06
N SER A 308 -9.70 24.76 8.95
CA SER A 308 -8.76 23.71 8.54
C SER A 308 -7.56 23.60 9.49
N TYR A 309 -7.06 24.71 10.06
CA TYR A 309 -6.04 24.68 11.11
C TYR A 309 -6.56 24.15 12.44
N ASN A 310 -7.78 24.48 12.85
CA ASN A 310 -8.39 23.97 14.07
C ASN A 310 -8.70 22.46 14.00
N THR A 311 -8.92 21.89 12.81
CA THR A 311 -9.14 20.44 12.64
C THR A 311 -7.84 19.62 12.72
N ILE A 312 -6.68 20.25 12.52
CA ILE A 312 -5.36 19.61 12.60
C ILE A 312 -4.80 19.64 14.03
N ARG A 313 -5.18 20.65 14.83
CA ARG A 313 -4.75 20.77 16.23
C ARG A 313 -5.18 19.53 17.01
N ASP A 314 -4.35 19.16 17.99
CA ASP A 314 -4.61 18.06 18.92
C ASP A 314 -4.71 16.66 18.27
N LYS A 315 -4.07 16.47 17.11
CA LYS A 315 -3.85 15.14 16.56
C LYS A 315 -2.50 14.60 16.99
N PHE A 316 -2.48 13.29 17.20
CA PHE A 316 -1.30 12.55 17.58
C PHE A 316 -0.92 11.61 16.45
N VAL A 317 0.37 11.50 16.22
CA VAL A 317 0.96 10.67 15.19
C VAL A 317 1.81 9.61 15.87
N LEU A 318 1.53 8.35 15.60
CA LEU A 318 2.25 7.23 16.15
C LEU A 318 3.11 6.58 15.06
N TYR A 319 4.37 6.34 15.39
CA TYR A 319 5.37 5.66 14.58
C TYR A 319 5.86 4.44 15.34
N ALA A 320 5.58 3.23 14.86
CA ALA A 320 5.89 1.99 15.56
C ALA A 320 6.77 1.02 14.76
N HIS A 321 7.20 -0.04 15.43
CA HIS A 321 8.12 -1.07 14.95
C HIS A 321 9.51 -0.55 14.57
N LEU A 322 9.90 0.61 15.09
CA LEU A 322 11.19 1.23 14.77
C LEU A 322 12.36 0.33 15.18
N SER A 323 13.36 0.15 14.30
CA SER A 323 14.60 -0.56 14.65
C SER A 323 15.44 0.25 15.63
N GLU A 324 15.43 1.56 15.47
CA GLU A 324 16.07 2.52 16.37
C GLU A 324 15.25 3.80 16.47
N ILE A 325 15.29 4.42 17.64
CA ILE A 325 14.72 5.76 17.88
C ILE A 325 15.89 6.76 17.84
N ASN A 326 15.69 7.89 17.19
CA ASN A 326 16.69 8.96 17.16
C ASN A 326 17.07 9.36 18.62
N PRO A 327 18.32 9.18 19.04
CA PRO A 327 18.74 9.39 20.42
C PRO A 327 18.67 10.86 20.88
N LYS A 328 18.50 11.79 19.96
CA LYS A 328 18.31 13.22 20.27
C LYS A 328 16.88 13.54 20.70
N LEU A 329 15.92 12.66 20.43
CA LEU A 329 14.53 12.87 20.82
C LEU A 329 14.37 12.71 22.34
N LYS A 330 13.60 13.61 22.93
CA LYS A 330 13.18 13.57 24.34
C LYS A 330 11.71 13.96 24.41
N GLU A 331 10.98 13.30 25.27
CA GLU A 331 9.60 13.69 25.57
C GLU A 331 9.55 15.16 26.02
N GLY A 332 8.55 15.87 25.54
CA GLY A 332 8.39 17.28 25.80
C GLY A 332 9.09 18.21 24.80
N ASN A 333 10.06 17.72 24.03
CA ASN A 333 10.79 18.55 23.08
C ASN A 333 9.99 18.80 21.80
N PHE A 334 10.22 19.96 21.22
CA PHE A 334 9.73 20.29 19.88
C PHE A 334 10.48 19.49 18.82
N ILE A 335 9.77 19.06 17.79
CA ILE A 335 10.30 18.36 16.62
C ILE A 335 9.75 18.99 15.35
N LYS A 336 10.62 19.27 14.39
CA LYS A 336 10.27 19.90 13.12
C LYS A 336 9.72 18.88 12.10
N LYS A 337 8.92 19.38 11.18
CA LYS A 337 8.53 18.67 9.97
C LYS A 337 9.79 18.21 9.22
N GLY A 338 9.82 16.91 8.82
CA GLY A 338 10.95 16.32 8.10
C GLY A 338 12.15 15.95 8.98
N GLU A 339 12.10 16.21 10.29
CA GLU A 339 13.14 15.74 11.22
C GLU A 339 13.04 14.22 11.43
N VAL A 340 14.19 13.56 11.53
CA VAL A 340 14.25 12.09 11.67
C VAL A 340 13.79 11.65 13.05
N ILE A 341 12.75 10.83 13.07
CA ILE A 341 12.21 10.16 14.26
C ILE A 341 13.05 8.95 14.66
N GLY A 342 13.46 8.15 13.68
CA GLY A 342 14.14 6.88 13.84
C GLY A 342 14.29 6.17 12.51
N LYS A 343 14.43 4.85 12.55
CA LYS A 343 14.47 4.00 11.35
C LYS A 343 13.39 2.93 11.37
N VAL A 344 12.88 2.62 10.20
CA VAL A 344 11.92 1.51 10.02
C VAL A 344 12.56 0.20 10.48
N GLY A 345 11.78 -0.65 11.10
CA GLY A 345 12.25 -1.93 11.63
C GLY A 345 11.14 -2.97 11.78
N ALA A 346 11.40 -3.94 12.65
CA ALA A 346 10.48 -5.04 12.94
C ALA A 346 10.45 -5.34 14.47
N THR A 347 10.62 -4.31 15.31
CA THR A 347 10.58 -4.49 16.77
C THR A 347 9.16 -4.79 17.27
N GLY A 348 9.04 -5.39 18.43
CA GLY A 348 7.76 -5.89 18.95
C GLY A 348 7.23 -7.02 18.09
N TYR A 349 5.95 -6.98 17.78
CA TYR A 349 5.28 -7.91 16.88
C TYR A 349 5.20 -7.40 15.43
N GLY A 350 6.14 -6.56 15.02
CA GLY A 350 6.24 -6.00 13.67
C GLY A 350 6.51 -7.04 12.60
N CYS A 351 6.76 -8.27 12.98
CA CYS A 351 7.01 -9.34 12.03
C CYS A 351 5.74 -9.80 11.31
N ASN A 352 5.96 -10.44 10.17
CA ASN A 352 4.92 -10.99 9.34
C ASN A 352 4.29 -12.19 10.07
N TYR A 353 3.24 -11.98 10.80
CA TYR A 353 2.61 -12.93 11.65
C TYR A 353 1.95 -14.13 10.92
N TRP A 354 1.98 -14.08 9.59
CA TRP A 354 1.59 -15.18 8.71
C TRP A 354 2.53 -16.39 8.77
N ARG A 355 3.72 -16.23 9.33
CA ARG A 355 4.68 -17.32 9.56
C ARG A 355 4.58 -17.94 10.96
N ILE A 356 3.50 -17.71 11.65
CA ILE A 356 3.26 -18.34 12.94
C ILE A 356 3.13 -19.86 12.76
N GLY A 357 4.13 -20.56 13.22
CA GLY A 357 4.30 -22.00 13.02
C GLY A 357 5.63 -22.39 12.37
N GLU A 358 6.32 -21.45 11.73
CA GLU A 358 7.70 -21.59 11.27
C GLU A 358 8.59 -20.71 12.13
N ASP A 359 9.48 -21.28 12.86
CA ASP A 359 10.63 -20.82 13.66
C ASP A 359 10.80 -19.33 14.05
N GLY A 360 9.70 -18.60 14.23
CA GLY A 360 9.71 -17.23 14.73
C GLY A 360 10.05 -16.18 13.66
N CYS A 361 9.77 -14.91 13.99
CA CYS A 361 10.15 -13.81 13.14
C CYS A 361 11.67 -13.67 13.12
N ASP A 362 12.27 -13.79 11.96
CA ASP A 362 13.62 -13.33 11.75
C ASP A 362 13.61 -11.80 11.78
N LYS A 363 14.06 -11.22 12.90
CA LYS A 363 14.13 -9.76 13.11
C LYS A 363 14.99 -9.05 12.07
N ASN A 364 15.78 -9.78 11.32
CA ASN A 364 16.63 -9.29 10.24
C ASN A 364 16.04 -9.58 8.85
N SER A 365 14.90 -10.28 8.77
CA SER A 365 14.28 -10.57 7.49
C SER A 365 13.68 -9.29 6.90
N PRO A 366 14.04 -8.91 5.66
CA PRO A 366 13.40 -7.79 4.97
C PRO A 366 11.89 -7.99 4.80
N LEU A 367 11.41 -9.22 4.96
CA LEU A 367 9.99 -9.58 4.84
C LEU A 367 9.14 -9.00 5.98
N ASP A 368 9.74 -8.70 7.12
CA ASP A 368 9.05 -8.29 8.35
C ASP A 368 9.21 -6.80 8.64
N ILE A 369 10.14 -6.13 7.97
CA ILE A 369 10.41 -4.70 8.17
C ILE A 369 9.23 -3.87 7.63
N HIS A 370 8.65 -3.04 8.50
CA HIS A 370 7.66 -2.03 8.11
C HIS A 370 7.51 -0.95 9.19
N LEU A 371 6.98 0.19 8.81
CA LEU A 371 6.50 1.22 9.71
C LEU A 371 4.99 1.04 9.89
N HIS A 372 4.53 0.77 11.10
CA HIS A 372 3.13 0.96 11.46
C HIS A 372 2.91 2.43 11.83
N PHE A 373 2.00 3.09 11.11
CA PHE A 373 1.80 4.52 11.16
C PHE A 373 0.34 4.87 11.39
N GLU A 374 0.04 5.57 12.51
CA GLU A 374 -1.32 5.98 12.88
C GLU A 374 -1.43 7.49 13.03
N ILE A 375 -2.61 8.03 12.73
CA ILE A 375 -3.03 9.38 13.09
C ILE A 375 -4.29 9.27 13.94
N LYS A 376 -4.30 9.89 15.11
CA LYS A 376 -5.38 9.71 16.09
C LYS A 376 -5.62 10.92 16.98
N THR A 377 -6.72 10.89 17.71
CA THR A 377 -7.15 12.00 18.59
C THR A 377 -6.63 11.88 20.02
N LYS A 378 -5.98 10.75 20.39
CA LYS A 378 -5.44 10.51 21.74
C LYS A 378 -4.05 9.89 21.66
N PRO A 379 -3.10 10.25 22.55
CA PRO A 379 -1.74 9.70 22.57
C PRO A 379 -1.64 8.35 23.29
N THR A 380 -2.66 7.50 23.17
CA THR A 380 -2.68 6.19 23.83
C THR A 380 -2.13 5.12 22.91
N LEU A 381 -1.49 4.10 23.49
CA LEU A 381 -1.10 2.88 22.79
C LEU A 381 -2.22 1.84 22.81
N GLU A 382 -3.16 1.99 23.72
CA GLU A 382 -4.20 0.99 23.97
C GLU A 382 -5.15 0.85 22.78
N SER A 383 -5.45 -0.39 22.44
CA SER A 383 -6.49 -0.75 21.51
C SER A 383 -7.87 -0.68 22.19
N PRO A 384 -8.92 -0.29 21.49
CA PRO A 384 -10.29 -0.38 22.00
C PRO A 384 -10.83 -1.82 22.01
N ILE A 385 -10.06 -2.81 21.60
CA ILE A 385 -10.44 -4.22 21.68
C ILE A 385 -10.25 -4.67 23.11
N GLU A 386 -11.34 -5.01 23.79
CA GLU A 386 -11.32 -5.51 25.17
C GLU A 386 -10.81 -6.94 25.27
N ALA A 387 -11.01 -7.74 24.21
CA ALA A 387 -10.50 -9.10 24.13
C ALA A 387 -8.99 -9.11 23.94
N ASN A 388 -8.35 -10.17 24.44
CA ASN A 388 -6.92 -10.38 24.22
C ASN A 388 -6.66 -10.98 22.84
N CYS A 389 -5.59 -10.56 22.21
CA CYS A 389 -5.05 -11.19 21.02
C CYS A 389 -4.02 -12.24 21.42
N PHE A 390 -4.00 -13.36 20.71
CA PHE A 390 -2.94 -14.37 20.84
C PHE A 390 -1.88 -14.15 19.77
N ILE A 391 -0.71 -13.70 20.15
CA ILE A 391 0.41 -13.48 19.24
C ILE A 391 1.58 -14.35 19.73
N TYR A 392 2.07 -15.26 18.86
CA TYR A 392 3.11 -16.23 19.20
C TYR A 392 2.78 -17.14 20.41
N GLY A 393 1.52 -17.53 20.55
CA GLY A 393 1.07 -18.35 21.67
C GLY A 393 1.05 -17.62 23.02
N ARG A 394 1.22 -16.30 23.01
CA ARG A 394 1.08 -15.41 24.17
C ARG A 394 -0.17 -14.57 24.05
N GLU A 395 -0.88 -14.48 25.14
CA GLU A 395 -2.00 -13.57 25.29
C GLU A 395 -1.48 -12.13 25.42
N THR A 396 -1.96 -11.22 24.58
CA THR A 396 -1.59 -9.80 24.57
C THR A 396 -2.76 -8.94 24.14
N LYS A 397 -2.65 -7.65 24.33
CA LYS A 397 -3.65 -6.69 23.82
C LYS A 397 -3.49 -6.48 22.30
N CYS A 398 -4.59 -6.20 21.61
CA CYS A 398 -4.62 -6.03 20.15
C CYS A 398 -4.21 -4.63 19.70
N TYR A 399 -2.99 -4.20 20.01
CA TYR A 399 -2.52 -2.87 19.62
C TYR A 399 -2.46 -2.71 18.10
N GLY A 400 -2.81 -1.50 17.61
CA GLY A 400 -2.85 -1.20 16.18
C GLY A 400 -4.11 -1.67 15.46
N TYR A 401 -5.10 -2.20 16.19
CA TYR A 401 -6.36 -2.69 15.64
C TYR A 401 -7.56 -2.20 16.42
N THR A 402 -8.73 -2.19 15.77
CA THR A 402 -10.04 -1.86 16.36
C THR A 402 -11.07 -2.95 16.03
N PRO A 403 -12.14 -3.11 16.84
CA PRO A 403 -13.16 -4.14 16.60
C PRO A 403 -13.91 -3.91 15.28
N ASP A 404 -14.14 -2.65 14.92
CA ASP A 404 -14.81 -2.21 13.71
C ASP A 404 -14.14 -0.93 13.17
N ASN A 405 -14.85 -0.08 12.43
CA ASN A 405 -14.28 1.10 11.78
C ASN A 405 -13.43 1.96 12.74
N PRO A 406 -12.11 2.08 12.51
CA PRO A 406 -11.21 2.81 13.40
C PRO A 406 -11.58 4.27 13.64
N GLN A 407 -12.30 4.90 12.72
CA GLN A 407 -12.75 6.30 12.88
C GLN A 407 -13.68 6.45 14.09
N SER A 408 -14.47 5.42 14.44
CA SER A 408 -15.35 5.42 15.61
C SER A 408 -14.57 5.49 16.93
N TYR A 409 -13.29 5.16 16.91
CA TYR A 409 -12.38 5.16 18.07
C TYR A 409 -11.38 6.32 18.04
N GLY A 410 -11.56 7.27 17.13
CA GLY A 410 -10.72 8.47 17.03
C GLY A 410 -9.44 8.30 16.21
N TYR A 411 -9.34 7.22 15.43
CA TYR A 411 -8.28 7.08 14.42
C TYR A 411 -8.71 7.76 13.11
N LEU A 412 -7.74 8.28 12.38
CA LEU A 412 -7.96 8.95 11.10
C LEU A 412 -7.24 8.16 10.00
N ASP A 413 -7.84 8.10 8.80
CA ASP A 413 -7.15 7.54 7.64
C ASP A 413 -5.90 8.38 7.32
N PRO A 414 -4.68 7.83 7.49
CA PRO A 414 -3.47 8.61 7.30
C PRO A 414 -3.29 9.14 5.87
N LEU A 415 -3.72 8.39 4.86
CA LEU A 415 -3.59 8.82 3.46
C LEU A 415 -4.52 9.97 3.15
N LYS A 416 -5.74 9.90 3.63
CA LYS A 416 -6.72 10.97 3.49
C LYS A 416 -6.25 12.22 4.23
N PHE A 417 -5.84 12.09 5.48
CA PHE A 417 -5.32 13.20 6.28
C PHE A 417 -4.14 13.92 5.64
N LEU A 418 -3.18 13.16 5.09
CA LEU A 418 -1.99 13.72 4.45
C LEU A 418 -2.27 14.35 3.08
N SER A 419 -3.41 14.04 2.45
CA SER A 419 -3.80 14.59 1.15
C SER A 419 -4.65 15.87 1.25
N GLU A 420 -5.30 16.09 2.38
CA GLU A 420 -6.14 17.26 2.69
C GLU A 420 -5.29 18.42 3.28
#